data_0e7e67384120b4d32c8af4763fcccf78
#
_entry.id   0e7e67384120b4d32c8af4763fcccf78
#
_cell.length_a   1.000
_cell.length_b   1.000
_cell.length_c   1.000
_cell.angle_alpha   90.00
_cell.angle_beta   90.00
_cell.angle_gamma   90.00
#
_symmetry.space_group_name_H-M   'P 1'
#
loop_
_entity.id
_entity.type
_entity.pdbx_description
1 polymer ?
#
loop_
_entity_poly.entity_id
_entity_poly.type
_entity_poly.pdbx_seq_one_letter_code
_entity_poly.pdbx_strand_id
1 'polypeptide(L)'
;DISQNYPKKELVLQDFMDVEYIPLETNDEFITQGDVMAIDNKYIVVKNWNNDGDIFLFYRKSGKGVRKWNRRGQGAEEYTFINGIVLDEGKNELYVNSTPSKKILVYDLFGNFKRSLNYVQGAEFMDVFNYDENSLICYDMSVYYNEGKLKEKPFYHMIISKKDGSVVKGIPVPFDIVKAPFVQKGDGIAVASVRPIIPY
;
A
#
# COMPACT_ATOMS: atom_id res chain seq x y z
N ASP A 1 -7.09 28.75 7.00
CA ASP A 1 -7.07 28.69 8.46
C ASP A 1 -8.14 27.71 8.95
N ILE A 2 -7.74 26.56 9.45
CA ILE A 2 -8.64 25.47 9.92
C ILE A 2 -9.30 25.77 11.29
N SER A 3 -8.89 26.85 11.95
CA SER A 3 -9.49 27.30 13.22
C SER A 3 -10.75 28.12 13.04
N GLN A 4 -11.03 28.57 11.82
CA GLN A 4 -12.20 29.37 11.51
C GLN A 4 -13.43 28.49 11.23
N ASN A 5 -14.58 29.02 11.59
CA ASN A 5 -15.85 28.35 11.32
C ASN A 5 -16.34 28.79 9.93
N TYR A 6 -16.15 27.91 8.94
CA TYR A 6 -16.60 28.14 7.57
C TYR A 6 -18.07 27.75 7.39
N PRO A 7 -18.84 28.49 6.58
CA PRO A 7 -20.20 28.10 6.27
C PRO A 7 -20.21 26.74 5.56
N LYS A 8 -21.11 25.87 5.98
CA LYS A 8 -21.32 24.59 5.28
C LYS A 8 -21.87 24.86 3.89
N LYS A 9 -21.24 24.30 2.88
CA LYS A 9 -21.68 24.34 1.48
C LYS A 9 -21.73 22.91 0.96
N GLU A 10 -22.83 22.57 0.33
CA GLU A 10 -22.92 21.35 -0.47
C GLU A 10 -22.11 21.56 -1.76
N LEU A 11 -21.18 20.67 -2.01
CA LEU A 11 -20.31 20.72 -3.19
C LEU A 11 -20.64 19.52 -4.07
N VAL A 12 -20.92 19.80 -5.34
CA VAL A 12 -21.07 18.78 -6.36
C VAL A 12 -19.68 18.54 -6.97
N LEU A 13 -19.22 17.30 -6.97
CA LEU A 13 -17.86 16.95 -7.40
C LEU A 13 -17.58 17.43 -8.85
N GLN A 14 -18.59 17.32 -9.71
CA GLN A 14 -18.52 17.72 -11.11
C GLN A 14 -18.31 19.22 -11.33
N ASP A 15 -18.58 20.06 -10.32
CA ASP A 15 -18.31 21.51 -10.39
C ASP A 15 -16.81 21.84 -10.32
N PHE A 16 -15.97 20.88 -9.89
CA PHE A 16 -14.55 21.09 -9.60
C PHE A 16 -13.63 20.20 -10.40
N MET A 17 -14.13 19.09 -10.95
CA MET A 17 -13.32 18.13 -11.70
C MET A 17 -14.16 17.36 -12.71
N ASP A 18 -13.48 16.91 -13.76
CA ASP A 18 -14.05 15.94 -14.69
C ASP A 18 -14.09 14.56 -14.02
N VAL A 19 -15.23 13.90 -14.13
CA VAL A 19 -15.46 12.55 -13.59
C VAL A 19 -15.65 11.57 -14.73
N GLU A 20 -14.76 10.61 -14.81
CA GLU A 20 -14.83 9.50 -15.77
C GLU A 20 -15.12 8.19 -15.04
N TYR A 21 -16.06 7.40 -15.54
CA TYR A 21 -16.36 6.06 -15.06
C TYR A 21 -15.79 5.03 -16.03
N ILE A 22 -14.88 4.19 -15.54
CA ILE A 22 -14.28 3.12 -16.32
C ILE A 22 -14.92 1.80 -15.88
N PRO A 23 -15.89 1.25 -16.66
CA PRO A 23 -16.45 -0.05 -16.33
C PRO A 23 -15.40 -1.14 -16.55
N LEU A 24 -15.09 -1.90 -15.50
CA LEU A 24 -14.18 -3.03 -15.61
C LEU A 24 -14.91 -4.22 -16.22
N GLU A 25 -14.22 -4.96 -17.07
CA GLU A 25 -14.72 -6.19 -17.66
C GLU A 25 -15.13 -7.18 -16.57
N THR A 26 -16.33 -7.75 -16.72
CA THR A 26 -16.87 -8.75 -15.81
C THR A 26 -17.30 -9.98 -16.60
N ASN A 27 -16.65 -11.09 -16.34
CA ASN A 27 -16.94 -12.40 -16.90
C ASN A 27 -16.40 -13.48 -15.93
N ASP A 28 -16.47 -14.75 -16.28
CA ASP A 28 -16.07 -15.87 -15.40
C ASP A 28 -14.61 -15.79 -14.94
N GLU A 29 -13.71 -15.15 -15.71
CA GLU A 29 -12.30 -14.96 -15.34
C GLU A 29 -12.10 -13.69 -14.50
N PHE A 30 -12.83 -12.60 -14.84
CA PHE A 30 -12.66 -11.28 -14.24
C PHE A 30 -13.81 -10.91 -13.30
N ILE A 31 -14.08 -11.75 -12.29
CA ILE A 31 -15.04 -11.43 -11.22
C ILE A 31 -14.26 -10.79 -10.07
N THR A 32 -14.48 -9.50 -9.85
CA THR A 32 -13.82 -8.78 -8.77
C THR A 32 -14.84 -8.14 -7.82
N GLN A 33 -14.54 -8.20 -6.52
CA GLN A 33 -15.19 -7.44 -5.45
C GLN A 33 -14.09 -6.90 -4.55
N GLY A 34 -13.51 -5.76 -4.92
CA GLY A 34 -12.34 -5.36 -4.18
C GLY A 34 -11.91 -3.92 -4.38
N ASP A 35 -10.70 -3.68 -3.91
CA ASP A 35 -10.07 -2.37 -3.94
C ASP A 35 -9.17 -2.23 -5.17
N VAL A 36 -9.22 -1.03 -5.74
CA VAL A 36 -8.19 -0.60 -6.69
C VAL A 36 -6.92 -0.32 -5.90
N MET A 37 -5.90 -1.14 -6.12
CA MET A 37 -4.63 -1.07 -5.40
C MET A 37 -3.63 -0.13 -6.06
N ALA A 38 -3.67 -0.01 -7.39
CA ALA A 38 -2.81 0.87 -8.14
C ALA A 38 -3.46 1.26 -9.48
N ILE A 39 -3.18 2.47 -9.91
CA ILE A 39 -3.54 2.99 -11.24
C ILE A 39 -2.33 3.73 -11.79
N ASP A 40 -1.99 3.47 -13.06
CA ASP A 40 -1.03 4.25 -13.80
C ASP A 40 -1.61 4.70 -15.16
N ASN A 41 -0.78 5.05 -16.13
CA ASN A 41 -1.26 5.51 -17.44
C ASN A 41 -1.94 4.42 -18.26
N LYS A 42 -1.56 3.17 -18.09
CA LYS A 42 -1.95 2.04 -18.93
C LYS A 42 -2.82 1.01 -18.23
N TYR A 43 -2.61 0.84 -16.93
CA TYR A 43 -3.21 -0.26 -16.18
C TYR A 43 -3.94 0.18 -14.91
N ILE A 44 -4.90 -0.66 -14.50
CA ILE A 44 -5.57 -0.65 -13.20
C ILE A 44 -5.31 -2.02 -12.57
N VAL A 45 -4.86 -2.03 -11.32
CA VAL A 45 -4.66 -3.25 -10.52
C VAL A 45 -5.71 -3.33 -9.44
N VAL A 46 -6.40 -4.45 -9.38
CA VAL A 46 -7.46 -4.73 -8.39
C VAL A 46 -7.11 -5.96 -7.58
N LYS A 47 -7.45 -5.94 -6.31
CA LYS A 47 -7.37 -7.07 -5.37
C LYS A 47 -8.73 -7.28 -4.72
N ASN A 48 -9.18 -8.53 -4.55
CA ASN A 48 -10.43 -8.82 -3.84
C ASN A 48 -10.34 -8.56 -2.32
N TRP A 49 -11.46 -8.16 -1.71
CA TRP A 49 -11.53 -7.87 -0.25
C TRP A 49 -11.29 -9.10 0.62
N ASN A 50 -11.80 -10.26 0.19
CA ASN A 50 -11.64 -11.51 0.93
C ASN A 50 -10.20 -12.01 0.99
N ASN A 51 -9.28 -11.28 0.31
CA ASN A 51 -7.86 -11.62 0.26
C ASN A 51 -7.61 -13.08 -0.14
N ASP A 52 -8.36 -13.54 -1.14
CA ASP A 52 -8.21 -14.88 -1.75
C ASP A 52 -6.85 -15.06 -2.46
N GLY A 53 -6.14 -13.97 -2.66
CA GLY A 53 -4.84 -13.90 -3.31
C GLY A 53 -4.93 -13.55 -4.78
N ASP A 54 -6.12 -13.33 -5.32
CA ASP A 54 -6.28 -12.93 -6.72
C ASP A 54 -5.84 -11.50 -6.94
N ILE A 55 -5.05 -11.29 -7.98
CA ILE A 55 -4.65 -9.98 -8.52
C ILE A 55 -5.16 -9.90 -9.94
N PHE A 56 -5.87 -8.81 -10.23
CA PHE A 56 -6.45 -8.54 -11.55
C PHE A 56 -5.78 -7.32 -12.16
N LEU A 57 -5.44 -7.43 -13.42
CA LEU A 57 -4.88 -6.35 -14.22
C LEU A 57 -5.86 -6.01 -15.34
N PHE A 58 -6.22 -4.73 -15.46
CA PHE A 58 -7.10 -4.22 -16.50
C PHE A 58 -6.40 -3.09 -17.27
N TYR A 59 -6.79 -2.91 -18.53
CA TYR A 59 -6.42 -1.72 -19.28
C TYR A 59 -7.20 -0.51 -18.76
N ARG A 60 -6.50 0.56 -18.38
CA ARG A 60 -7.12 1.77 -17.85
C ARG A 60 -8.11 2.42 -18.81
N LYS A 61 -7.78 2.54 -20.10
CA LYS A 61 -8.65 3.23 -21.07
C LYS A 61 -9.93 2.50 -21.40
N SER A 62 -9.94 1.18 -21.33
CA SER A 62 -11.09 0.38 -21.79
C SER A 62 -11.75 -0.43 -20.69
N GLY A 63 -11.13 -0.56 -19.52
CA GLY A 63 -11.54 -1.47 -18.47
C GLY A 63 -11.46 -2.96 -18.84
N LYS A 64 -10.92 -3.30 -20.02
CA LYS A 64 -10.78 -4.70 -20.44
C LYS A 64 -9.76 -5.43 -19.60
N GLY A 65 -10.08 -6.68 -19.23
CA GLY A 65 -9.19 -7.59 -18.56
C GLY A 65 -7.93 -7.88 -19.36
N VAL A 66 -6.78 -7.83 -18.71
CA VAL A 66 -5.48 -8.16 -19.28
C VAL A 66 -5.02 -9.50 -18.78
N ARG A 67 -5.06 -9.66 -17.45
CA ARG A 67 -4.59 -10.85 -16.76
C ARG A 67 -5.17 -10.97 -15.37
N LYS A 68 -5.41 -12.21 -14.96
CA LYS A 68 -5.64 -12.61 -13.58
C LYS A 68 -4.56 -13.61 -13.18
N TRP A 69 -4.05 -13.50 -11.96
CA TRP A 69 -3.18 -14.52 -11.37
C TRP A 69 -3.31 -14.57 -9.86
N ASN A 70 -2.87 -15.70 -9.31
CA ASN A 70 -2.83 -15.96 -7.88
C ASN A 70 -1.50 -16.63 -7.53
N ARG A 71 -0.79 -16.07 -6.58
CA ARG A 71 0.46 -16.60 -6.03
C ARG A 71 0.39 -16.68 -4.51
N ARG A 72 -0.82 -16.89 -3.98
CA ARG A 72 -0.99 -17.06 -2.55
C ARG A 72 -0.49 -18.42 -2.10
N GLY A 73 0.43 -18.42 -1.13
CA GLY A 73 1.01 -19.63 -0.57
C GLY A 73 2.04 -19.32 0.50
N GLN A 74 2.87 -20.30 0.86
CA GLN A 74 3.92 -20.18 1.86
C GLN A 74 5.32 -20.39 1.28
N GLY A 75 5.44 -20.52 -0.02
CA GLY A 75 6.70 -20.66 -0.73
C GLY A 75 7.53 -19.38 -0.75
N ALA A 76 8.77 -19.51 -1.17
CA ALA A 76 9.70 -18.37 -1.22
C ALA A 76 9.25 -17.29 -2.21
N GLU A 77 8.53 -17.68 -3.25
CA GLU A 77 8.03 -16.84 -4.35
C GLU A 77 6.56 -16.47 -4.20
N GLU A 78 5.95 -16.78 -3.02
CA GLU A 78 4.53 -16.66 -2.77
C GLU A 78 4.25 -15.65 -1.66
N TYR A 79 3.14 -14.94 -1.77
CA TYR A 79 2.62 -14.07 -0.72
C TYR A 79 1.58 -14.81 0.12
N THR A 80 1.65 -14.64 1.43
CA THR A 80 0.63 -15.19 2.35
C THR A 80 -0.59 -14.28 2.46
N PHE A 81 -0.36 -12.98 2.33
CA PHE A 81 -1.36 -11.93 2.43
C PHE A 81 -0.92 -10.73 1.59
N ILE A 82 -1.87 -10.03 0.99
CA ILE A 82 -1.60 -8.81 0.21
C ILE A 82 -2.02 -7.60 1.04
N ASN A 83 -1.04 -6.90 1.61
CA ASN A 83 -1.27 -5.64 2.31
C ASN A 83 -1.38 -4.46 1.35
N GLY A 84 -0.54 -4.45 0.33
CA GLY A 84 -0.49 -3.39 -0.66
C GLY A 84 0.14 -3.87 -1.96
N ILE A 85 -0.15 -3.17 -3.04
CA ILE A 85 0.45 -3.42 -4.34
C ILE A 85 0.93 -2.09 -4.90
N VAL A 86 2.16 -2.06 -5.37
CA VAL A 86 2.73 -0.95 -6.12
C VAL A 86 2.94 -1.39 -7.56
N LEU A 87 2.45 -0.59 -8.50
CA LEU A 87 2.68 -0.78 -9.93
C LEU A 87 3.79 0.16 -10.38
N ASP A 88 4.81 -0.40 -11.03
CA ASP A 88 5.87 0.34 -11.70
C ASP A 88 5.76 0.08 -13.21
N GLU A 89 5.06 0.99 -13.90
CA GLU A 89 4.84 0.88 -15.35
C GLU A 89 6.16 0.92 -16.13
N GLY A 90 7.10 1.76 -15.68
CA GLY A 90 8.40 1.91 -16.35
C GLY A 90 9.23 0.62 -16.38
N LYS A 91 9.11 -0.18 -15.33
CA LYS A 91 9.79 -1.49 -15.21
C LYS A 91 8.90 -2.67 -15.58
N ASN A 92 7.61 -2.46 -15.83
CA ASN A 92 6.60 -3.50 -15.96
C ASN A 92 6.63 -4.48 -14.80
N GLU A 93 6.67 -3.94 -13.56
CA GLU A 93 6.78 -4.71 -12.33
C GLU A 93 5.64 -4.38 -11.36
N LEU A 94 5.21 -5.40 -10.63
CA LEU A 94 4.31 -5.29 -9.48
C LEU A 94 5.06 -5.67 -8.21
N TYR A 95 5.01 -4.81 -7.23
CA TYR A 95 5.56 -5.01 -5.89
C TYR A 95 4.42 -5.34 -4.95
N VAL A 96 4.35 -6.58 -4.51
CA VAL A 96 3.31 -7.07 -3.59
C VAL A 96 3.85 -7.08 -2.17
N ASN A 97 3.33 -6.18 -1.35
CA ASN A 97 3.70 -6.09 0.05
C ASN A 97 2.97 -7.18 0.86
N SER A 98 3.72 -8.09 1.48
CA SER A 98 3.21 -9.18 2.31
C SER A 98 3.78 -9.09 3.72
N THR A 99 3.11 -8.33 4.59
CA THR A 99 3.57 -8.06 5.96
C THR A 99 3.79 -9.31 6.80
N PRO A 100 2.91 -10.35 6.77
CA PRO A 100 3.15 -11.55 7.55
C PRO A 100 4.43 -12.30 7.13
N SER A 101 4.80 -12.23 5.86
CA SER A 101 6.03 -12.84 5.34
C SER A 101 7.25 -11.93 5.48
N LYS A 102 7.06 -10.66 5.89
CA LYS A 102 8.08 -9.62 5.97
C LYS A 102 8.89 -9.45 4.68
N LYS A 103 8.16 -9.45 3.57
CA LYS A 103 8.72 -9.36 2.22
C LYS A 103 7.86 -8.44 1.34
N ILE A 104 8.51 -7.83 0.38
CA ILE A 104 7.88 -7.29 -0.82
C ILE A 104 8.29 -8.21 -1.96
N LEU A 105 7.32 -8.89 -2.55
CA LEU A 105 7.55 -9.80 -3.68
C LEU A 105 7.36 -9.04 -4.98
N VAL A 106 8.28 -9.23 -5.90
CA VAL A 106 8.28 -8.54 -7.18
C VAL A 106 7.96 -9.52 -8.28
N TYR A 107 6.93 -9.20 -9.04
CA TYR A 107 6.47 -9.97 -10.19
C TYR A 107 6.51 -9.10 -11.45
N ASP A 108 6.55 -9.72 -12.61
CA ASP A 108 6.19 -9.04 -13.84
C ASP A 108 4.65 -8.88 -13.95
N LEU A 109 4.18 -8.18 -14.98
CA LEU A 109 2.74 -7.97 -15.20
C LEU A 109 1.97 -9.26 -15.57
N PHE A 110 2.68 -10.36 -15.83
CA PHE A 110 2.09 -11.67 -16.10
C PHE A 110 2.03 -12.57 -14.86
N GLY A 111 2.52 -12.08 -13.70
CA GLY A 111 2.55 -12.83 -12.45
C GLY A 111 3.73 -13.79 -12.33
N ASN A 112 4.76 -13.65 -13.15
CA ASN A 112 6.01 -14.40 -12.98
C ASN A 112 6.87 -13.73 -11.91
N PHE A 113 7.35 -14.53 -10.97
CA PHE A 113 8.23 -14.06 -9.90
C PHE A 113 9.58 -13.59 -10.46
N LYS A 114 10.07 -12.45 -9.97
CA LYS A 114 11.37 -11.88 -10.34
C LYS A 114 12.36 -11.90 -9.18
N ARG A 115 11.95 -11.42 -8.02
CA ARG A 115 12.77 -11.33 -6.80
C ARG A 115 11.93 -11.00 -5.58
N SER A 116 12.52 -11.10 -4.41
CA SER A 116 11.94 -10.59 -3.17
C SER A 116 12.84 -9.54 -2.52
N LEU A 117 12.21 -8.53 -1.91
CA LEU A 117 12.86 -7.53 -1.08
C LEU A 117 12.50 -7.86 0.36
N ASN A 118 13.47 -8.33 1.15
CA ASN A 118 13.22 -8.61 2.56
C ASN A 118 13.11 -7.30 3.34
N TYR A 119 12.24 -7.29 4.35
CA TYR A 119 12.21 -6.15 5.27
C TYR A 119 13.53 -6.04 6.02
N VAL A 120 13.90 -4.82 6.34
CA VAL A 120 14.99 -4.55 7.28
C VAL A 120 14.65 -5.20 8.62
N GLN A 121 15.67 -5.69 9.31
CA GLN A 121 15.50 -6.37 10.60
C GLN A 121 14.66 -5.53 11.58
N GLY A 122 13.57 -6.10 12.05
CA GLY A 122 12.64 -5.49 12.99
C GLY A 122 11.72 -4.43 12.38
N ALA A 123 11.73 -4.22 11.05
CA ALA A 123 10.73 -3.38 10.38
C ALA A 123 9.42 -4.13 10.13
N GLU A 124 8.35 -3.36 9.99
CA GLU A 124 7.01 -3.84 9.63
C GLU A 124 6.35 -2.84 8.69
N PHE A 125 6.54 -3.04 7.39
CA PHE A 125 6.04 -2.13 6.38
C PHE A 125 4.53 -2.32 6.17
N MET A 126 3.75 -1.33 6.59
CA MET A 126 2.31 -1.31 6.37
C MET A 126 1.97 -0.79 4.99
N ASP A 127 2.47 0.38 4.67
CA ASP A 127 2.25 1.01 3.39
C ASP A 127 3.56 1.09 2.61
N VAL A 128 3.47 0.87 1.30
CA VAL A 128 4.59 0.95 0.37
C VAL A 128 4.12 1.69 -0.87
N PHE A 129 4.90 2.67 -1.33
CA PHE A 129 4.59 3.46 -2.52
C PHE A 129 5.83 3.62 -3.41
N ASN A 130 5.61 3.93 -4.69
CA ASN A 130 6.68 4.39 -5.56
C ASN A 130 7.23 5.72 -5.03
N TYR A 131 8.56 5.81 -4.93
CA TYR A 131 9.24 7.05 -4.61
C TYR A 131 9.89 7.66 -5.85
N ASP A 132 10.72 6.88 -6.52
CA ASP A 132 11.36 7.23 -7.79
C ASP A 132 11.60 5.96 -8.65
N GLU A 133 12.34 6.12 -9.74
CA GLU A 133 12.65 5.01 -10.65
C GLU A 133 13.32 3.81 -9.93
N ASN A 134 14.14 4.07 -8.91
CA ASN A 134 14.99 3.05 -8.28
C ASN A 134 14.60 2.72 -6.84
N SER A 135 13.61 3.44 -6.28
CA SER A 135 13.30 3.37 -4.86
C SER A 135 11.81 3.28 -4.58
N LEU A 136 11.48 2.63 -3.46
CA LEU A 136 10.17 2.65 -2.82
C LEU A 136 10.27 3.46 -1.53
N ILE A 137 9.16 4.10 -1.13
CA ILE A 137 9.00 4.65 0.21
C ILE A 137 8.09 3.74 1.01
N CYS A 138 8.55 3.33 2.19
CA CYS A 138 7.85 2.41 3.08
C CYS A 138 7.53 3.08 4.40
N TYR A 139 6.31 2.87 4.89
CA TYR A 139 5.89 3.27 6.23
C TYR A 139 6.11 2.11 7.20
N ASP A 140 6.95 2.31 8.22
CA ASP A 140 7.28 1.29 9.22
C ASP A 140 6.44 1.44 10.49
N MET A 141 5.52 0.50 10.70
CA MET A 141 4.66 0.45 11.88
C MET A 141 5.31 -0.17 13.11
N SER A 142 6.46 -0.82 12.97
CA SER A 142 7.12 -1.48 14.11
C SER A 142 7.44 -0.52 15.25
N VAL A 143 7.51 0.77 14.95
CA VAL A 143 7.75 1.85 15.93
C VAL A 143 6.62 1.91 16.97
N TYR A 144 5.39 1.54 16.61
CA TYR A 144 4.23 1.57 17.54
C TYR A 144 4.20 0.39 18.52
N TYR A 145 4.76 -0.75 18.13
CA TYR A 145 4.70 -1.96 18.94
C TYR A 145 5.83 -2.07 19.96
N ASN A 146 6.85 -1.20 19.84
CA ASN A 146 8.00 -1.19 20.73
C ASN A 146 7.85 -0.13 21.83
N GLU A 147 6.86 -0.29 22.71
CA GLU A 147 6.71 0.57 23.90
C GLU A 147 8.06 0.69 24.64
N GLY A 148 8.59 1.91 24.73
CA GLY A 148 9.83 2.24 25.42
C GLY A 148 11.12 2.16 24.60
N LYS A 149 11.13 1.62 23.38
CA LYS A 149 12.31 1.56 22.50
C LYS A 149 12.27 2.57 21.34
N LEU A 150 11.35 3.51 21.36
CA LEU A 150 11.22 4.56 20.35
C LEU A 150 12.50 5.36 20.09
N LYS A 151 13.40 5.43 21.08
CA LYS A 151 14.68 6.14 20.96
C LYS A 151 15.69 5.47 20.01
N GLU A 152 15.50 4.18 19.71
CA GLU A 152 16.44 3.41 18.88
C GLU A 152 16.06 3.39 17.39
N LYS A 153 14.83 3.78 17.03
CA LYS A 153 14.37 3.81 15.62
C LYS A 153 13.81 5.19 15.29
N PRO A 154 14.64 6.08 14.75
CA PRO A 154 14.24 7.47 14.51
C PRO A 154 13.39 7.67 13.25
N PHE A 155 13.02 6.60 12.53
CA PHE A 155 12.39 6.72 11.21
C PHE A 155 11.08 5.93 11.13
N TYR A 156 9.99 6.64 10.84
CA TYR A 156 8.70 6.03 10.45
C TYR A 156 8.65 5.72 8.95
N HIS A 157 9.40 6.46 8.14
CA HIS A 157 9.47 6.28 6.71
C HIS A 157 10.88 5.94 6.30
N MET A 158 11.01 4.93 5.45
CA MET A 158 12.28 4.52 4.86
C MET A 158 12.16 4.48 3.35
N ILE A 159 13.18 5.00 2.69
CA ILE A 159 13.37 4.83 1.25
C ILE A 159 14.25 3.60 1.09
N ILE A 160 13.75 2.61 0.35
CA ILE A 160 14.44 1.35 0.08
C ILE A 160 14.68 1.16 -1.43
N SER A 161 15.74 0.45 -1.76
CA SER A 161 16.10 0.10 -3.12
C SER A 161 15.13 -0.92 -3.72
N LYS A 162 14.62 -0.67 -4.93
CA LYS A 162 13.83 -1.62 -5.72
C LYS A 162 14.62 -2.83 -6.19
N LYS A 163 15.95 -2.76 -6.13
CA LYS A 163 16.84 -3.85 -6.55
C LYS A 163 16.85 -4.98 -5.52
N ASP A 164 17.03 -4.64 -4.26
CA ASP A 164 17.36 -5.60 -3.19
C ASP A 164 16.72 -5.31 -1.83
N GLY A 165 15.96 -4.21 -1.69
CA GLY A 165 15.31 -3.81 -0.44
C GLY A 165 16.24 -3.15 0.57
N SER A 166 17.50 -2.88 0.22
CA SER A 166 18.42 -2.16 1.10
C SER A 166 17.95 -0.75 1.39
N VAL A 167 18.19 -0.26 2.61
CA VAL A 167 17.82 1.10 3.00
C VAL A 167 18.72 2.10 2.30
N VAL A 168 18.11 2.97 1.52
CA VAL A 168 18.77 4.10 0.86
C VAL A 168 18.81 5.29 1.81
N LYS A 169 17.67 5.56 2.49
CA LYS A 169 17.53 6.72 3.37
C LYS A 169 16.40 6.49 4.38
N GLY A 170 16.63 6.86 5.64
CA GLY A 170 15.57 7.06 6.63
C GLY A 170 15.10 8.50 6.61
N ILE A 171 13.79 8.73 6.76
CA ILE A 171 13.21 10.06 6.90
C ILE A 171 12.95 10.30 8.38
N PRO A 172 13.72 11.19 9.03
CA PRO A 172 13.51 11.50 10.44
C PRO A 172 12.21 12.28 10.60
N VAL A 173 11.36 11.82 11.51
CA VAL A 173 10.18 12.56 11.93
C VAL A 173 10.37 12.86 13.42
N PRO A 174 10.26 14.11 13.87
CA PRO A 174 10.36 14.44 15.29
C PRO A 174 9.29 13.71 16.09
N PHE A 175 9.69 12.87 17.05
CA PHE A 175 8.76 12.04 17.83
C PHE A 175 7.83 12.83 18.74
N ASP A 176 8.23 14.01 19.16
CA ASP A 176 7.45 14.95 19.95
C ASP A 176 6.21 15.47 19.19
N ILE A 177 6.22 15.37 17.86
CA ILE A 177 5.10 15.77 16.99
C ILE A 177 4.18 14.57 16.71
N VAL A 178 4.68 13.36 16.83
CA VAL A 178 3.90 12.14 16.57
C VAL A 178 3.13 11.77 17.83
N LYS A 179 1.83 12.06 17.83
CA LYS A 179 0.94 11.58 18.90
C LYS A 179 0.80 10.07 18.77
N ALA A 180 0.98 9.35 19.90
CA ALA A 180 0.68 7.93 19.96
C ALA A 180 -0.75 7.66 19.49
N PRO A 181 -1.02 6.53 18.84
CA PRO A 181 -2.35 6.19 18.40
C PRO A 181 -3.31 6.23 19.59
N PHE A 182 -4.45 6.86 19.38
CA PHE A 182 -5.46 6.99 20.41
C PHE A 182 -6.11 5.61 20.63
N VAL A 183 -5.96 5.06 21.81
CA VAL A 183 -6.66 3.83 22.22
C VAL A 183 -7.85 4.24 23.06
N GLN A 184 -9.05 4.16 22.50
CA GLN A 184 -10.28 4.33 23.28
C GLN A 184 -10.69 2.97 23.84
N LYS A 185 -10.62 2.82 25.16
CA LYS A 185 -11.20 1.67 25.86
C LYS A 185 -12.68 1.97 26.11
N GLY A 186 -13.55 1.34 25.36
CA GLY A 186 -14.97 1.22 25.64
C GLY A 186 -15.31 -0.22 26.00
N ASP A 187 -16.53 -0.50 26.45
CA ASP A 187 -17.00 -1.79 26.96
C ASP A 187 -16.60 -3.02 26.11
N GLY A 188 -15.35 -3.46 26.27
CA GLY A 188 -14.81 -4.68 25.67
C GLY A 188 -14.24 -4.55 24.26
N ILE A 189 -14.26 -3.38 23.63
CA ILE A 189 -13.67 -3.16 22.30
C ILE A 189 -12.59 -2.09 22.39
N ALA A 190 -11.34 -2.47 22.11
CA ALA A 190 -10.27 -1.51 21.90
C ALA A 190 -10.18 -1.18 20.40
N VAL A 191 -10.50 0.04 20.00
CA VAL A 191 -10.26 0.53 18.65
C VAL A 191 -8.93 1.29 18.66
N ALA A 192 -7.91 0.74 18.06
CA ALA A 192 -6.65 1.42 17.83
C ALA A 192 -6.69 2.10 16.46
N SER A 193 -6.58 3.41 16.40
CA SER A 193 -6.29 4.10 15.16
C SER A 193 -4.80 4.01 14.91
N VAL A 194 -4.41 3.29 13.88
CA VAL A 194 -3.00 2.99 13.57
C VAL A 194 -2.38 4.00 12.60
N ARG A 195 -3.10 5.02 12.20
CA ARG A 195 -2.54 6.07 11.34
C ARG A 195 -2.15 7.28 12.16
N PRO A 196 -0.86 7.64 12.23
CA PRO A 196 -0.47 8.89 12.85
C PRO A 196 -1.05 10.03 12.03
N ILE A 197 -1.80 10.90 12.69
CA ILE A 197 -2.11 12.19 12.11
C ILE A 197 -0.84 13.01 12.28
N ILE A 198 -0.09 13.16 11.20
CA ILE A 198 1.01 14.12 11.17
C ILE A 198 0.36 15.49 11.08
N PRO A 199 0.46 16.36 12.10
CA PRO A 199 0.00 17.71 11.96
C PRO A 199 0.88 18.41 10.92
N TYR A 200 0.26 18.99 9.90
CA TYR A 200 0.91 19.86 8.94
C TYR A 200 1.31 21.18 9.58
#